data_e4eb67b4752c666f59f1cf2810d1e046
#
_entry.id   e4eb67b4752c666f59f1cf2810d1e046
#
_cell.length_a   1.000
_cell.length_b   1.000
_cell.length_c   1.000
_cell.angle_alpha   90.00
_cell.angle_beta   90.00
_cell.angle_gamma   90.00
#
_symmetry.space_group_name_H-M   'P 1'
#
loop_
_entity.id
_entity.type
_entity.pdbx_description
1 polymer ?
#
loop_
_entity_poly.entity_id
_entity_poly.type
_entity_poly.pdbx_seq_one_letter_code
_entity_poly.pdbx_strand_id
1 'polypeptide(L)'
;MANSRIPINYKTPEFPSLYDPIPSHREDAYYLYYTKDIWRYTLLWTLIFYAATHLPVAGCAVLTHCRNRSVIWLVPLLYSFIAGLEGLLAGSIVGLVLGAVYEAGNFRMSTWVPLVWGGVNVMVLILTSFPMQGGL
;
A
#
# COMPACT_ATOMS: atom_id res chain seq x y z
N MET A 1 -26.05 -15.44 -9.08
CA MET A 1 -26.88 -14.23 -8.88
C MET A 1 -26.03 -13.05 -9.31
N ALA A 2 -26.41 -12.34 -10.39
CA ALA A 2 -25.67 -11.19 -10.86
C ALA A 2 -25.74 -10.09 -9.77
N ASN A 3 -24.59 -9.60 -9.37
CA ASN A 3 -24.44 -8.61 -8.30
C ASN A 3 -25.08 -7.29 -8.79
N SER A 4 -26.32 -7.02 -8.40
CA SER A 4 -27.17 -5.92 -8.87
C SER A 4 -26.62 -4.50 -8.56
N ARG A 5 -25.41 -4.44 -8.02
CA ARG A 5 -24.75 -3.19 -7.56
C ARG A 5 -23.65 -2.71 -8.48
N ILE A 6 -23.18 -3.56 -9.38
CA ILE A 6 -22.14 -3.16 -10.33
C ILE A 6 -22.88 -2.52 -11.51
N PRO A 7 -22.57 -1.27 -11.88
CA PRO A 7 -23.13 -0.63 -13.06
C PRO A 7 -22.83 -1.49 -14.31
N ILE A 8 -23.80 -1.60 -15.22
CA ILE A 8 -23.70 -2.44 -16.43
C ILE A 8 -22.46 -2.07 -17.26
N ASN A 9 -22.03 -0.80 -17.22
CA ASN A 9 -20.87 -0.28 -17.95
C ASN A 9 -19.67 -0.02 -17.02
N TYR A 10 -19.56 -0.72 -15.86
CA TYR A 10 -18.45 -0.51 -14.94
C TYR A 10 -17.12 -0.88 -15.59
N LYS A 11 -16.21 0.07 -15.61
CA LYS A 11 -14.81 -0.11 -15.99
C LYS A 11 -13.95 0.22 -14.77
N THR A 12 -13.05 -0.70 -14.43
CA THR A 12 -12.10 -0.44 -13.31
C THR A 12 -11.32 0.83 -13.60
N PRO A 13 -11.28 1.79 -12.65
CA PRO A 13 -10.50 3.01 -12.80
C PRO A 13 -9.01 2.68 -12.98
N GLU A 14 -8.28 3.53 -13.67
CA GLU A 14 -6.82 3.40 -13.78
C GLU A 14 -6.16 3.95 -12.51
N PHE A 15 -5.14 3.24 -12.02
CA PHE A 15 -4.38 3.69 -10.84
C PHE A 15 -3.64 5.02 -11.15
N PRO A 16 -3.65 6.02 -10.26
CA PRO A 16 -4.13 6.03 -8.86
C PRO A 16 -5.60 6.45 -8.65
N SER A 17 -6.27 7.02 -9.66
CA SER A 17 -7.70 7.46 -9.70
C SER A 17 -8.19 8.11 -8.40
N LEU A 18 -7.36 8.97 -7.81
CA LEU A 18 -7.75 9.78 -6.67
C LEU A 18 -8.60 10.95 -7.19
N TYR A 19 -9.76 11.15 -6.58
CA TYR A 19 -10.66 12.26 -6.87
C TYR A 19 -10.69 13.24 -5.70
N ASP A 20 -11.19 14.44 -5.92
CA ASP A 20 -11.31 15.43 -4.86
C ASP A 20 -12.17 14.89 -3.71
N PRO A 21 -11.68 14.96 -2.44
CA PRO A 21 -12.39 14.41 -1.29
C PRO A 21 -13.73 15.12 -1.02
N ILE A 22 -13.93 16.30 -1.58
CA ILE A 22 -15.18 17.08 -1.52
C ILE A 22 -15.70 17.22 -2.97
N PRO A 23 -16.28 16.16 -3.56
CA PRO A 23 -16.75 16.21 -4.93
C PRO A 23 -17.92 17.17 -5.05
N SER A 24 -17.84 18.11 -5.97
CA SER A 24 -18.95 19.02 -6.33
C SER A 24 -20.11 18.25 -6.95
N HIS A 25 -19.85 17.10 -7.57
CA HIS A 25 -20.84 16.18 -8.12
C HIS A 25 -20.53 14.74 -7.72
N ARG A 26 -21.57 13.96 -7.34
CA ARG A 26 -21.45 12.55 -6.94
C ARG A 26 -20.98 11.62 -8.08
N GLU A 27 -21.03 12.09 -9.31
CA GLU A 27 -20.65 11.32 -10.50
C GLU A 27 -19.14 11.27 -10.70
N ASP A 28 -18.37 12.14 -10.05
CA ASP A 28 -16.91 12.21 -10.18
C ASP A 28 -16.16 11.24 -9.23
N ALA A 29 -16.89 10.50 -8.40
CA ALA A 29 -16.28 9.60 -7.43
C ALA A 29 -15.98 8.22 -8.03
N TYR A 30 -14.73 7.78 -7.93
CA TYR A 30 -14.29 6.47 -8.38
C TYR A 30 -14.43 5.42 -7.27
N TYR A 31 -15.05 4.30 -7.62
CA TYR A 31 -15.29 3.19 -6.70
C TYR A 31 -14.73 1.88 -7.24
N LEU A 32 -14.24 1.04 -6.32
CA LEU A 32 -13.79 -0.32 -6.56
C LEU A 32 -14.86 -1.30 -6.10
N TYR A 33 -15.18 -2.30 -6.92
CA TYR A 33 -16.21 -3.30 -6.66
C TYR A 33 -15.65 -4.71 -6.55
N TYR A 34 -14.52 -5.00 -7.20
CA TYR A 34 -13.94 -6.34 -7.23
C TYR A 34 -12.81 -6.47 -6.22
N THR A 35 -12.79 -7.58 -5.49
CA THR A 35 -11.71 -7.95 -4.55
C THR A 35 -10.33 -7.86 -5.19
N LYS A 36 -10.20 -8.28 -6.46
CA LYS A 36 -8.94 -8.20 -7.20
C LYS A 36 -8.44 -6.76 -7.35
N ASP A 37 -9.33 -5.82 -7.64
CA ASP A 37 -8.97 -4.42 -7.82
C ASP A 37 -8.62 -3.77 -6.48
N ILE A 38 -9.38 -4.08 -5.43
CA ILE A 38 -9.11 -3.63 -4.05
C ILE A 38 -7.73 -4.12 -3.59
N TRP A 39 -7.44 -5.40 -3.79
CA TRP A 39 -6.14 -5.99 -3.47
C TRP A 39 -5.00 -5.30 -4.23
N ARG A 40 -5.15 -5.13 -5.55
CA ARG A 40 -4.14 -4.48 -6.40
C ARG A 40 -3.85 -3.05 -5.96
N TYR A 41 -4.89 -2.25 -5.68
CA TYR A 41 -4.74 -0.86 -5.24
C TYR A 41 -4.07 -0.77 -3.87
N THR A 42 -4.50 -1.61 -2.91
CA THR A 42 -3.90 -1.65 -1.57
C THR A 42 -2.43 -2.08 -1.62
N LEU A 43 -2.12 -3.09 -2.43
CA LEU A 43 -0.75 -3.55 -2.64
C LEU A 43 0.13 -2.45 -3.23
N LEU A 44 -0.32 -1.79 -4.30
CA LEU A 44 0.45 -0.72 -4.96
C LEU A 44 0.71 0.45 -4.01
N TRP A 45 -0.29 0.92 -3.27
CA TRP A 45 -0.11 1.99 -2.30
C TRP A 45 0.83 1.58 -1.16
N THR A 46 0.69 0.35 -0.64
CA THR A 46 1.61 -0.17 0.37
C THR A 46 3.06 -0.18 -0.14
N LEU A 47 3.31 -0.69 -1.35
CA LEU A 47 4.65 -0.69 -1.94
C LEU A 47 5.21 0.71 -2.14
N ILE A 48 4.39 1.68 -2.57
CA ILE A 48 4.82 3.08 -2.71
C ILE A 48 5.24 3.66 -1.36
N PHE A 49 4.45 3.47 -0.30
CA PHE A 49 4.77 3.96 1.03
C PHE A 49 6.00 3.27 1.62
N TYR A 50 6.15 1.95 1.44
CA TYR A 50 7.34 1.21 1.85
C TYR A 50 8.58 1.70 1.10
N ALA A 51 8.51 1.91 -0.20
CA ALA A 51 9.60 2.48 -0.97
C ALA A 51 9.96 3.89 -0.46
N ALA A 52 8.98 4.74 -0.20
CA ALA A 52 9.18 6.11 0.30
C ALA A 52 9.87 6.15 1.67
N THR A 53 9.71 5.13 2.51
CA THR A 53 10.38 5.04 3.83
C THR A 53 11.75 4.37 3.73
N HIS A 54 11.88 3.30 2.96
CA HIS A 54 13.11 2.50 2.91
C HIS A 54 14.19 3.10 2.01
N LEU A 55 13.82 3.74 0.90
CA LEU A 55 14.81 4.34 -0.01
C LEU A 55 15.62 5.47 0.64
N PRO A 56 15.04 6.41 1.41
CA PRO A 56 15.84 7.40 2.15
C PRO A 56 16.79 6.77 3.15
N VAL A 57 16.34 5.74 3.89
CA VAL A 57 17.18 5.02 4.87
C VAL A 57 18.32 4.30 4.16
N ALA A 58 18.05 3.60 3.06
CA ALA A 58 19.07 2.97 2.24
C ALA A 58 20.07 4.00 1.68
N GLY A 59 19.60 5.16 1.24
CA GLY A 59 20.43 6.27 0.78
C GLY A 59 21.34 6.81 1.88
N CYS A 60 20.83 7.03 3.09
CA CYS A 60 21.62 7.43 4.24
C CYS A 60 22.69 6.39 4.59
N ALA A 61 22.36 5.10 4.53
CA ALA A 61 23.31 4.02 4.78
C ALA A 61 24.47 4.05 3.76
N VAL A 62 24.18 4.28 2.49
CA VAL A 62 25.20 4.44 1.44
C VAL A 62 26.09 5.66 1.72
N LEU A 63 25.50 6.80 2.06
CA LEU A 63 26.27 8.04 2.33
C LEU A 63 27.18 7.92 3.54
N THR A 64 26.74 7.22 4.59
CA THR A 64 27.53 7.04 5.82
C THR A 64 28.66 6.01 5.68
N HIS A 65 28.49 5.03 4.82
CA HIS A 65 29.44 3.91 4.63
C HIS A 65 30.27 4.03 3.34
N CYS A 66 30.43 5.22 2.77
CA CYS A 66 31.16 5.47 1.50
C CYS A 66 32.61 4.97 1.47
N ARG A 67 33.21 4.59 2.59
CA ARG A 67 34.63 4.23 2.73
C ARG A 67 34.98 2.83 2.19
N ASN A 68 34.01 1.91 2.11
CA ASN A 68 34.25 0.55 1.60
C ASN A 68 33.43 0.28 0.34
N ARG A 69 34.04 0.49 -0.81
CA ARG A 69 33.36 0.45 -2.11
C ARG A 69 32.84 -0.93 -2.53
N SER A 70 33.40 -2.02 -2.02
CA SER A 70 33.02 -3.37 -2.46
C SER A 70 31.71 -3.86 -1.85
N VAL A 71 31.36 -3.44 -0.65
CA VAL A 71 30.18 -3.92 0.09
C VAL A 71 29.04 -2.89 0.10
N ILE A 72 29.34 -1.65 -0.29
CA ILE A 72 28.42 -0.53 -0.20
C ILE A 72 27.10 -0.74 -0.96
N TRP A 73 27.14 -1.45 -2.09
CA TRP A 73 25.97 -1.71 -2.93
C TRP A 73 25.15 -2.90 -2.47
N LEU A 74 25.78 -3.86 -1.77
CA LEU A 74 25.11 -5.07 -1.32
C LEU A 74 24.10 -4.76 -0.21
N VAL A 75 24.45 -3.86 0.72
CA VAL A 75 23.61 -3.49 1.86
C VAL A 75 22.28 -2.85 1.42
N PRO A 76 22.26 -1.77 0.61
CA PRO A 76 21.01 -1.16 0.18
C PRO A 76 20.19 -2.08 -0.73
N LEU A 77 20.84 -2.93 -1.52
CA LEU A 77 20.17 -3.89 -2.39
C LEU A 77 19.44 -4.96 -1.56
N LEU A 78 20.13 -5.56 -0.58
CA LEU A 78 19.53 -6.56 0.31
C LEU A 78 18.42 -5.94 1.17
N TYR A 79 18.65 -4.74 1.70
CA TYR A 79 17.67 -4.02 2.49
C TYR A 79 16.40 -3.68 1.67
N SER A 80 16.56 -3.19 0.44
CA SER A 80 15.44 -2.89 -0.45
C SER A 80 14.69 -4.17 -0.89
N PHE A 81 15.39 -5.28 -1.04
CA PHE A 81 14.76 -6.57 -1.36
C PHE A 81 13.89 -7.07 -0.21
N ILE A 82 14.40 -7.01 1.03
CA ILE A 82 13.64 -7.38 2.23
C ILE A 82 12.43 -6.48 2.39
N ALA A 83 12.62 -5.16 2.25
CA ALA A 83 11.52 -4.19 2.30
C ALA A 83 10.44 -4.44 1.24
N GLY A 84 10.85 -4.83 0.03
CA GLY A 84 9.94 -5.20 -1.05
C GLY A 84 9.10 -6.42 -0.71
N LEU A 85 9.72 -7.47 -0.15
CA LEU A 85 9.01 -8.68 0.30
C LEU A 85 8.04 -8.38 1.44
N GLU A 86 8.46 -7.58 2.41
CA GLU A 86 7.62 -7.19 3.54
C GLU A 86 6.41 -6.38 3.08
N GLY A 87 6.61 -5.37 2.22
CA GLY A 87 5.54 -4.57 1.65
C GLY A 87 4.58 -5.39 0.79
N LEU A 88 5.11 -6.37 0.04
CA LEU A 88 4.30 -7.29 -0.77
C LEU A 88 3.42 -8.18 0.12
N LEU A 89 3.96 -8.74 1.19
CA LEU A 89 3.21 -9.57 2.13
C LEU A 89 2.16 -8.73 2.87
N ALA A 90 2.55 -7.60 3.46
CA ALA A 90 1.65 -6.73 4.19
C ALA A 90 0.51 -6.20 3.29
N GLY A 91 0.85 -5.66 2.12
CA GLY A 91 -0.13 -5.15 1.15
C GLY A 91 -1.05 -6.23 0.61
N SER A 92 -0.54 -7.45 0.38
CA SER A 92 -1.37 -8.56 -0.10
C SER A 92 -2.35 -9.05 0.96
N ILE A 93 -1.89 -9.27 2.20
CA ILE A 93 -2.75 -9.75 3.30
C ILE A 93 -3.86 -8.72 3.57
N VAL A 94 -3.48 -7.46 3.78
CA VAL A 94 -4.45 -6.40 4.07
C VAL A 94 -5.39 -6.18 2.90
N GLY A 95 -4.88 -6.16 1.67
CA GLY A 95 -5.69 -5.97 0.46
C GLY A 95 -6.70 -7.08 0.24
N LEU A 96 -6.34 -8.35 0.50
CA LEU A 96 -7.26 -9.49 0.40
C LEU A 96 -8.31 -9.46 1.49
N VAL A 97 -7.93 -9.14 2.74
CA VAL A 97 -8.87 -9.01 3.86
C VAL A 97 -9.89 -7.90 3.58
N LEU A 98 -9.42 -6.73 3.15
CA LEU A 98 -10.30 -5.62 2.77
C LEU A 98 -11.24 -6.03 1.62
N GLY A 99 -10.71 -6.65 0.59
CA GLY A 99 -11.50 -7.14 -0.53
C GLY A 99 -12.60 -8.09 -0.08
N ALA A 100 -12.27 -9.08 0.75
CA ALA A 100 -13.22 -10.04 1.28
C ALA A 100 -14.31 -9.38 2.15
N VAL A 101 -13.95 -8.42 3.00
CA VAL A 101 -14.91 -7.69 3.85
C VAL A 101 -15.88 -6.87 3.01
N TYR A 102 -15.37 -6.13 2.02
CA TYR A 102 -16.21 -5.30 1.16
C TYR A 102 -17.11 -6.14 0.23
N GLU A 103 -16.62 -7.26 -0.24
CA GLU A 103 -17.39 -8.22 -1.05
C GLU A 103 -18.48 -8.88 -0.20
N ALA A 104 -18.17 -9.38 1.00
CA ALA A 104 -19.14 -9.98 1.90
C ALA A 104 -20.23 -8.99 2.37
N GLY A 105 -19.84 -7.73 2.67
CA GLY A 105 -20.78 -6.66 3.01
C GLY A 105 -21.51 -6.07 1.80
N ASN A 106 -21.15 -6.48 0.58
CA ASN A 106 -21.64 -5.87 -0.65
C ASN A 106 -21.47 -4.34 -0.68
N PHE A 107 -20.39 -3.81 -0.17
CA PHE A 107 -20.09 -2.38 -0.18
C PHE A 107 -19.23 -2.02 -1.39
N ARG A 108 -19.37 -0.77 -1.85
CA ARG A 108 -18.45 -0.15 -2.80
C ARG A 108 -17.30 0.50 -2.03
N MET A 109 -16.07 0.32 -2.49
CA MET A 109 -14.90 0.92 -1.87
C MET A 109 -14.47 2.17 -2.64
N SER A 110 -14.27 3.28 -1.95
CA SER A 110 -13.63 4.48 -2.53
C SER A 110 -12.15 4.20 -2.80
N THR A 111 -11.60 4.76 -3.87
CA THR A 111 -10.17 4.66 -4.21
C THR A 111 -9.24 5.29 -3.17
N TRP A 112 -9.76 6.11 -2.25
CA TRP A 112 -9.03 6.64 -1.10
C TRP A 112 -8.74 5.61 -0.01
N VAL A 113 -9.61 4.60 0.14
CA VAL A 113 -9.47 3.58 1.20
C VAL A 113 -8.17 2.78 1.08
N PRO A 114 -7.79 2.25 -0.11
CA PRO A 114 -6.51 1.57 -0.30
C PRO A 114 -5.29 2.44 0.02
N LEU A 115 -5.34 3.74 -0.29
CA LEU A 115 -4.28 4.68 0.06
C LEU A 115 -4.12 4.80 1.58
N VAL A 116 -5.22 5.01 2.31
CA VAL A 116 -5.21 5.10 3.78
C VAL A 116 -4.65 3.83 4.40
N TRP A 117 -5.08 2.66 3.93
CA TRP A 117 -4.57 1.38 4.44
C TRP A 117 -3.10 1.14 4.08
N GLY A 118 -2.64 1.59 2.92
CA GLY A 118 -1.21 1.61 2.59
C GLY A 118 -0.40 2.45 3.59
N GLY A 119 -0.92 3.62 3.96
CA GLY A 119 -0.35 4.47 5.01
C GLY A 119 -0.36 3.80 6.39
N VAL A 120 -1.45 3.13 6.75
CA VAL A 120 -1.53 2.37 8.02
C VAL A 120 -0.48 1.25 8.04
N ASN A 121 -0.30 0.51 6.96
CA ASN A 121 0.70 -0.56 6.88
C ASN A 121 2.11 -0.02 7.16
N VAL A 122 2.49 1.10 6.56
CA VAL A 122 3.81 1.69 6.82
C VAL A 122 3.95 2.26 8.24
N MET A 123 2.87 2.79 8.81
CA MET A 123 2.88 3.24 10.21
C MET A 123 3.10 2.06 11.17
N VAL A 124 2.45 0.93 10.94
CA VAL A 124 2.69 -0.30 11.73
C VAL A 124 4.13 -0.74 11.60
N LEU A 125 4.70 -0.74 10.38
CA LEU A 125 6.11 -1.05 10.16
C LEU A 125 7.02 -0.12 10.99
N ILE A 126 6.82 1.19 10.91
CA ILE A 126 7.62 2.16 11.65
C ILE A 126 7.52 1.92 13.16
N LEU A 127 6.30 1.73 13.70
CA LEU A 127 6.08 1.48 15.12
C LEU A 127 6.76 0.18 15.59
N THR A 128 6.69 -0.88 14.80
CA THR A 128 7.34 -2.16 15.13
C THR A 128 8.86 -2.12 14.98
N SER A 129 9.39 -1.17 14.21
CA SER A 129 10.83 -0.96 14.04
C SER A 129 11.47 -0.25 15.24
N PHE A 130 10.70 0.45 16.05
CA PHE A 130 11.22 0.97 17.32
C PHE A 130 11.36 -0.18 18.30
N PRO A 131 12.60 -0.52 18.74
CA PRO A 131 12.76 -1.50 19.79
C PRO A 131 11.99 -0.98 21.01
N MET A 132 11.04 -1.76 21.49
CA MET A 132 10.44 -1.51 22.80
C MET A 132 11.52 -1.73 23.87
N GLN A 133 12.43 -0.76 23.98
CA GLN A 133 13.36 -0.66 25.09
C GLN A 133 12.63 -0.15 26.33
N GLY A 134 11.50 -0.79 26.65
CA GLY A 134 10.99 -0.83 27.99
C GLY A 134 11.65 -2.02 28.65
N GLY A 135 12.81 -1.80 29.23
CA GLY A 135 13.49 -2.83 29.99
C GLY A 135 12.53 -3.44 31.00
N LEU A 136 12.39 -4.75 30.95
CA LEU A 136 12.14 -5.54 32.13
C LEU A 136 13.49 -5.81 32.80
#